data_f9e51444c4853947f914a5e38403a2a0
#
_entry.id   f9e51444c4853947f914a5e38403a2a0
#
_cell.length_a   1.000
_cell.length_b   1.000
_cell.length_c   1.000
_cell.angle_alpha   90.00
_cell.angle_beta   90.00
_cell.angle_gamma   90.00
#
_symmetry.space_group_name_H-M   'P 1'
#
loop_
_entity.id
_entity.type
_entity.pdbx_description
1 polymer ?
#
loop_
_entity_poly.entity_id
_entity_poly.type
_entity_poly.pdbx_seq_one_letter_code
_entity_poly.pdbx_strand_id
1 'polypeptide(L)'
;MGAETGPDRSRRRYQRTLFDSVAGLYQASRPGYPHHLVEFAVATAGLDAGSTVLEVGCGTGQLTERLAGFGFGLTVIDIGPSMIAAARHRLDGLAVSFQVSSFEDLAAADASVDLVISGAAFHWVDPEVRFAKSARLLRPGGWLALLGVDERYDDPFGAALAGMWAARGDTDGAWVTQAVDAEVIAGTGLFAEPVCRADTRRVTRPADAVIGVENTRATSLSWPEDIRRGFTEELRQYLGPQAEVHLTLQTTVTMAPVLRQASSPSR
;
A
#
# COMPACT_ATOMS: atom_id res chain seq x y z
N MET A 1 7.65 18.79 12.31
CA MET A 1 6.87 17.53 12.16
C MET A 1 6.02 17.40 13.41
N GLY A 2 4.73 17.75 13.34
CA GLY A 2 3.81 17.66 14.48
C GLY A 2 3.58 16.18 14.80
N ALA A 3 3.72 15.79 16.09
CA ALA A 3 3.33 14.47 16.54
C ALA A 3 1.82 14.31 16.28
N GLU A 4 1.42 13.22 15.62
CA GLU A 4 0.01 12.90 15.44
C GLU A 4 -0.66 12.78 16.82
N THR A 5 -1.77 13.48 17.00
CA THR A 5 -2.53 13.46 18.24
C THR A 5 -3.17 12.09 18.47
N GLY A 6 -3.39 11.70 19.73
CA GLY A 6 -3.92 10.37 20.10
C GLY A 6 -5.19 9.90 19.35
N PRO A 7 -6.17 10.77 19.03
CA PRO A 7 -7.36 10.38 18.24
C PRO A 7 -7.07 9.90 16.81
N ASP A 8 -6.08 10.48 16.15
CA ASP A 8 -5.73 10.11 14.78
C ASP A 8 -5.04 8.74 14.71
N ARG A 9 -4.18 8.42 15.69
CA ARG A 9 -3.55 7.10 15.83
C ARG A 9 -4.57 5.99 16.07
N SER A 10 -5.56 6.23 16.92
CA SER A 10 -6.64 5.27 17.20
C SER A 10 -7.52 5.02 15.97
N ARG A 11 -7.86 6.09 15.24
CA ARG A 11 -8.63 6.01 13.99
C ARG A 11 -7.89 5.19 12.94
N ARG A 12 -6.59 5.44 12.74
CA ARG A 12 -5.77 4.69 11.79
C ARG A 12 -5.71 3.20 12.14
N ARG A 13 -5.46 2.87 13.41
CA ARG A 13 -5.45 1.47 13.88
C ARG A 13 -6.77 0.77 13.63
N TYR A 14 -7.89 1.45 13.84
CA TYR A 14 -9.21 0.92 13.54
C TYR A 14 -9.41 0.74 12.03
N GLN A 15 -9.17 1.77 11.23
CA GLN A 15 -9.44 1.74 9.80
C GLN A 15 -8.65 0.64 9.07
N ARG A 16 -7.40 0.39 9.44
CA ARG A 16 -6.61 -0.67 8.81
C ARG A 16 -7.17 -2.09 9.03
N THR A 17 -7.98 -2.31 10.08
CA THR A 17 -8.62 -3.61 10.32
C THR A 17 -9.86 -3.83 9.46
N LEU A 18 -10.47 -2.77 8.92
CA LEU A 18 -11.70 -2.85 8.14
C LEU A 18 -11.52 -3.57 6.79
N PHE A 19 -10.33 -3.50 6.22
CA PHE A 19 -10.02 -4.14 4.94
C PHE A 19 -10.21 -5.65 4.96
N ASP A 20 -9.97 -6.29 6.10
CA ASP A 20 -10.11 -7.74 6.24
C ASP A 20 -11.51 -8.25 5.94
N SER A 21 -12.54 -7.46 6.29
CA SER A 21 -13.95 -7.80 6.06
C SER A 21 -14.36 -7.77 4.58
N VAL A 22 -13.55 -7.18 3.71
CA VAL A 22 -13.84 -6.99 2.28
C VAL A 22 -12.76 -7.57 1.37
N ALA A 23 -11.96 -8.53 1.84
CA ALA A 23 -10.82 -9.09 1.10
C ALA A 23 -11.18 -9.55 -0.32
N GLY A 24 -12.32 -10.20 -0.52
CA GLY A 24 -12.79 -10.64 -1.84
C GLY A 24 -13.10 -9.47 -2.79
N LEU A 25 -13.79 -8.43 -2.31
CA LEU A 25 -14.07 -7.24 -3.09
C LEU A 25 -12.79 -6.47 -3.40
N TYR A 26 -11.90 -6.36 -2.42
CA TYR A 26 -10.59 -5.73 -2.56
C TYR A 26 -9.77 -6.40 -3.67
N GLN A 27 -9.68 -7.73 -3.63
CA GLN A 27 -8.98 -8.52 -4.64
C GLN A 27 -9.53 -8.30 -6.05
N ALA A 28 -10.86 -8.25 -6.19
CA ALA A 28 -11.53 -8.07 -7.48
C ALA A 28 -11.39 -6.65 -8.05
N SER A 29 -11.25 -5.62 -7.20
CA SER A 29 -11.37 -4.23 -7.60
C SER A 29 -10.03 -3.49 -7.68
N ARG A 30 -9.06 -3.81 -6.80
CA ARG A 30 -7.81 -3.07 -6.73
C ARG A 30 -6.83 -3.45 -7.84
N PRO A 31 -6.19 -2.45 -8.48
CA PRO A 31 -5.21 -2.72 -9.54
C PRO A 31 -3.96 -3.40 -8.99
N GLY A 32 -3.29 -4.15 -9.86
CA GLY A 32 -1.93 -4.61 -9.61
C GLY A 32 -0.89 -3.52 -9.91
N TYR A 33 0.36 -3.81 -9.60
CA TYR A 33 1.49 -2.91 -9.81
C TYR A 33 2.14 -3.13 -11.18
N PRO A 34 2.59 -2.06 -11.89
CA PRO A 34 3.33 -2.18 -13.14
C PRO A 34 4.62 -2.99 -12.93
N HIS A 35 4.82 -4.01 -13.77
CA HIS A 35 5.96 -4.92 -13.61
C HIS A 35 7.30 -4.17 -13.67
N HIS A 36 7.47 -3.26 -14.62
CA HIS A 36 8.69 -2.47 -14.77
C HIS A 36 9.05 -1.58 -13.58
N LEU A 37 8.06 -1.17 -12.73
CA LEU A 37 8.36 -0.46 -11.49
C LEU A 37 8.88 -1.41 -10.41
N VAL A 38 8.38 -2.66 -10.39
CA VAL A 38 8.90 -3.69 -9.49
C VAL A 38 10.29 -4.13 -9.91
N GLU A 39 10.52 -4.32 -11.23
CA GLU A 39 11.86 -4.56 -11.79
C GLU A 39 12.84 -3.44 -11.44
N PHE A 40 12.40 -2.19 -11.57
CA PHE A 40 13.21 -1.04 -11.15
C PHE A 40 13.58 -1.13 -9.66
N ALA A 41 12.64 -1.49 -8.79
CA ALA A 41 12.91 -1.62 -7.36
C ALA A 41 13.93 -2.74 -7.09
N VAL A 42 13.74 -3.90 -7.70
CA VAL A 42 14.64 -5.07 -7.57
C VAL A 42 16.05 -4.73 -8.08
N ALA A 43 16.14 -4.13 -9.26
CA ALA A 43 17.42 -3.76 -9.88
C ALA A 43 18.16 -2.67 -9.08
N THR A 44 17.44 -1.65 -8.60
CA THR A 44 18.01 -0.55 -7.81
C THR A 44 18.55 -1.05 -6.47
N ALA A 45 17.85 -1.99 -5.83
CA ALA A 45 18.29 -2.61 -4.58
C ALA A 45 19.37 -3.69 -4.80
N GLY A 46 19.70 -4.04 -6.06
CA GLY A 46 20.71 -5.04 -6.39
C GLY A 46 20.36 -6.46 -5.91
N LEU A 47 19.07 -6.80 -5.90
CA LEU A 47 18.59 -8.09 -5.38
C LEU A 47 18.86 -9.23 -6.36
N ASP A 48 19.15 -10.38 -5.79
CA ASP A 48 19.34 -11.67 -6.49
C ASP A 48 18.59 -12.81 -5.76
N ALA A 49 18.73 -14.04 -6.24
CA ALA A 49 18.07 -15.21 -5.65
C ALA A 49 18.51 -15.52 -4.20
N GLY A 50 19.64 -14.98 -3.74
CA GLY A 50 20.11 -15.11 -2.35
C GLY A 50 19.55 -14.04 -1.41
N SER A 51 18.89 -13.03 -1.96
CA SER A 51 18.37 -11.90 -1.20
C SER A 51 17.13 -12.26 -0.38
N THR A 52 16.89 -11.50 0.69
CA THR A 52 15.73 -11.64 1.58
C THR A 52 14.87 -10.37 1.51
N VAL A 53 13.61 -10.53 1.19
CA VAL A 53 12.64 -9.43 1.02
C VAL A 53 11.49 -9.57 2.01
N LEU A 54 11.14 -8.46 2.66
CA LEU A 54 9.97 -8.35 3.52
C LEU A 54 8.94 -7.40 2.88
N GLU A 55 7.78 -7.91 2.52
CA GLU A 55 6.65 -7.10 2.10
C GLU A 55 5.73 -6.80 3.29
N VAL A 56 5.47 -5.51 3.53
CA VAL A 56 4.62 -5.02 4.63
C VAL A 56 3.25 -4.61 4.10
N GLY A 57 2.19 -5.25 4.60
CA GLY A 57 0.81 -5.00 4.18
C GLY A 57 0.55 -5.58 2.79
N CYS A 58 0.74 -6.89 2.62
CA CYS A 58 0.60 -7.53 1.31
C CYS A 58 -0.85 -7.56 0.78
N GLY A 59 -1.83 -7.31 1.65
CA GLY A 59 -3.24 -7.40 1.29
C GLY A 59 -3.57 -8.75 0.67
N THR A 60 -4.22 -8.75 -0.48
CA THR A 60 -4.57 -9.95 -1.23
C THR A 60 -3.51 -10.37 -2.27
N GLY A 61 -2.26 -9.86 -2.13
CA GLY A 61 -1.09 -10.35 -2.85
C GLY A 61 -0.80 -9.71 -4.21
N GLN A 62 -1.32 -8.51 -4.50
CA GLN A 62 -1.11 -7.85 -5.81
C GLN A 62 0.35 -7.49 -6.09
N LEU A 63 1.09 -7.01 -5.09
CA LEU A 63 2.52 -6.73 -5.21
C LEU A 63 3.33 -8.01 -5.05
N THR A 64 2.95 -8.87 -4.11
CA THR A 64 3.57 -10.18 -3.86
C THR A 64 3.69 -11.02 -5.13
N GLU A 65 2.63 -11.06 -5.97
CA GLU A 65 2.61 -11.77 -7.24
C GLU A 65 3.73 -11.31 -8.20
N ARG A 66 4.00 -10.01 -8.21
CA ARG A 66 5.08 -9.44 -9.02
C ARG A 66 6.46 -9.75 -8.46
N LEU A 67 6.59 -9.79 -7.13
CA LEU A 67 7.83 -10.08 -6.43
C LEU A 67 8.21 -11.58 -6.49
N ALA A 68 7.24 -12.46 -6.40
CA ALA A 68 7.48 -13.91 -6.31
C ALA A 68 8.23 -14.48 -7.54
N GLY A 69 8.15 -13.82 -8.71
CA GLY A 69 8.83 -14.24 -9.94
C GLY A 69 10.35 -14.06 -9.92
N PHE A 70 10.92 -13.33 -8.96
CA PHE A 70 12.36 -13.05 -8.94
C PHE A 70 13.21 -14.10 -8.18
N GLY A 71 12.58 -15.00 -7.42
CA GLY A 71 13.26 -16.15 -6.82
C GLY A 71 14.04 -15.89 -5.54
N PHE A 72 13.96 -14.69 -4.96
CA PHE A 72 14.53 -14.39 -3.64
C PHE A 72 13.64 -14.90 -2.49
N GLY A 73 14.18 -14.97 -1.27
CA GLY A 73 13.40 -15.31 -0.07
C GLY A 73 12.37 -14.22 0.24
N LEU A 74 11.09 -14.50 -0.02
CA LEU A 74 10.00 -13.53 0.15
C LEU A 74 9.15 -13.88 1.36
N THR A 75 9.16 -12.99 2.37
CA THR A 75 8.23 -13.02 3.50
C THR A 75 7.26 -11.86 3.38
N VAL A 76 5.97 -12.14 3.53
CA VAL A 76 4.92 -11.14 3.44
C VAL A 76 4.05 -11.14 4.68
N ILE A 77 3.68 -9.96 5.15
CA ILE A 77 2.85 -9.79 6.34
C ILE A 77 1.63 -8.94 6.03
N ASP A 78 0.53 -9.26 6.68
CA ASP A 78 -0.66 -8.41 6.78
C ASP A 78 -1.34 -8.63 8.14
N ILE A 79 -2.07 -7.64 8.65
CA ILE A 79 -2.82 -7.77 9.90
C ILE A 79 -4.11 -8.57 9.71
N GLY A 80 -4.65 -8.63 8.49
CA GLY A 80 -5.90 -9.27 8.14
C GLY A 80 -5.73 -10.76 7.85
N PRO A 81 -6.29 -11.68 8.65
CA PRO A 81 -6.24 -13.10 8.34
C PRO A 81 -6.96 -13.47 7.04
N SER A 82 -8.06 -12.77 6.70
CA SER A 82 -8.77 -12.96 5.42
C SER A 82 -7.94 -12.45 4.23
N MET A 83 -7.19 -11.35 4.40
CA MET A 83 -6.24 -10.86 3.41
C MET A 83 -5.15 -11.89 3.13
N ILE A 84 -4.51 -12.41 4.18
CA ILE A 84 -3.48 -13.47 4.05
C ILE A 84 -4.06 -14.75 3.42
N ALA A 85 -5.28 -15.15 3.78
CA ALA A 85 -5.93 -16.32 3.18
C ALA A 85 -6.15 -16.12 1.67
N ALA A 86 -6.63 -14.95 1.25
CA ALA A 86 -6.82 -14.61 -0.15
C ALA A 86 -5.47 -14.55 -0.91
N ALA A 87 -4.42 -13.96 -0.30
CA ALA A 87 -3.08 -13.93 -0.88
C ALA A 87 -2.50 -15.35 -1.06
N ARG A 88 -2.62 -16.22 -0.06
CA ARG A 88 -2.19 -17.62 -0.17
C ARG A 88 -2.90 -18.37 -1.29
N HIS A 89 -4.22 -18.18 -1.42
CA HIS A 89 -4.99 -18.81 -2.49
C HIS A 89 -4.57 -18.30 -3.88
N ARG A 90 -4.37 -16.98 -4.02
CA ARG A 90 -3.93 -16.35 -5.28
C ARG A 90 -2.54 -16.82 -5.72
N LEU A 91 -1.66 -17.07 -4.77
CA LEU A 91 -0.23 -17.33 -4.98
C LEU A 91 0.12 -18.81 -4.68
N ASP A 92 -0.88 -19.68 -4.78
CA ASP A 92 -0.68 -21.10 -4.54
C ASP A 92 0.42 -21.67 -5.44
N GLY A 93 1.29 -22.48 -4.86
CA GLY A 93 2.46 -23.03 -5.57
C GLY A 93 3.68 -22.10 -5.68
N LEU A 94 3.60 -20.84 -5.27
CA LEU A 94 4.75 -19.92 -5.25
C LEU A 94 5.50 -19.99 -3.91
N ALA A 95 6.84 -19.80 -3.96
CA ALA A 95 7.71 -19.83 -2.79
C ALA A 95 7.61 -18.52 -1.99
N VAL A 96 6.51 -18.35 -1.25
CA VAL A 96 6.23 -17.17 -0.42
C VAL A 96 5.91 -17.59 1.01
N SER A 97 6.54 -16.94 1.98
CA SER A 97 6.22 -17.10 3.41
C SER A 97 5.20 -16.08 3.86
N PHE A 98 4.01 -16.52 4.27
CA PHE A 98 2.92 -15.65 4.70
C PHE A 98 2.76 -15.63 6.22
N GLN A 99 2.62 -14.46 6.82
CA GLN A 99 2.40 -14.30 8.24
C GLN A 99 1.29 -13.29 8.53
N VAL A 100 0.34 -13.64 9.39
CA VAL A 100 -0.63 -12.70 9.96
C VAL A 100 0.07 -11.97 11.10
N SER A 101 0.45 -10.71 10.86
CA SER A 101 1.15 -9.88 11.84
C SER A 101 1.03 -8.40 11.47
N SER A 102 1.02 -7.52 12.47
CA SER A 102 1.32 -6.11 12.23
C SER A 102 2.84 -5.95 12.04
N PHE A 103 3.24 -4.88 11.33
CA PHE A 103 4.66 -4.57 11.22
C PHE A 103 5.25 -4.20 12.58
N GLU A 104 4.46 -3.55 13.44
CA GLU A 104 4.85 -3.19 14.80
C GLU A 104 5.21 -4.42 15.65
N ASP A 105 4.42 -5.51 15.54
CA ASP A 105 4.57 -6.72 16.36
C ASP A 105 5.45 -7.79 15.71
N LEU A 106 5.83 -7.61 14.44
CA LEU A 106 6.69 -8.56 13.73
C LEU A 106 7.99 -8.79 14.47
N ALA A 107 8.23 -10.03 14.88
CA ALA A 107 9.51 -10.47 15.43
C ALA A 107 10.44 -10.86 14.27
N ALA A 108 11.47 -10.05 14.05
CA ALA A 108 12.51 -10.31 13.06
C ALA A 108 13.84 -9.79 13.58
N ALA A 109 14.92 -10.48 13.21
CA ALA A 109 16.28 -10.11 13.62
C ALA A 109 16.71 -8.78 12.96
N ASP A 110 17.57 -8.05 13.65
CA ASP A 110 18.20 -6.85 13.10
C ASP A 110 19.09 -7.24 11.91
N ALA A 111 19.21 -6.35 10.93
CA ALA A 111 20.02 -6.53 9.73
C ALA A 111 19.77 -7.90 9.04
N SER A 112 18.50 -8.31 8.93
CA SER A 112 18.13 -9.63 8.41
C SER A 112 17.54 -9.60 7.00
N VAL A 113 17.18 -8.42 6.47
CA VAL A 113 16.56 -8.28 5.14
C VAL A 113 17.32 -7.30 4.25
N ASP A 114 17.28 -7.55 2.94
CA ASP A 114 17.91 -6.70 1.93
C ASP A 114 16.95 -5.62 1.42
N LEU A 115 15.65 -5.93 1.41
CA LEU A 115 14.60 -4.99 1.03
C LEU A 115 13.41 -5.08 1.99
N VAL A 116 12.96 -3.94 2.50
CA VAL A 116 11.61 -3.76 3.05
C VAL A 116 10.79 -3.05 1.98
N ILE A 117 9.69 -3.67 1.53
CA ILE A 117 8.84 -3.12 0.49
C ILE A 117 7.38 -3.07 0.95
N SER A 118 6.63 -2.06 0.51
CA SER A 118 5.20 -1.94 0.81
C SER A 118 4.46 -1.29 -0.34
N GLY A 119 3.34 -1.86 -0.72
CA GLY A 119 2.44 -1.32 -1.74
C GLY A 119 1.16 -0.75 -1.12
N ALA A 120 0.98 0.58 -1.15
CA ALA A 120 -0.23 1.28 -0.66
C ALA A 120 -0.66 0.91 0.78
N ALA A 121 0.29 0.50 1.63
CA ALA A 121 0.00 0.05 3.00
C ALA A 121 0.86 0.70 4.08
N PHE A 122 2.06 1.21 3.74
CA PHE A 122 3.03 1.70 4.73
C PHE A 122 2.52 2.89 5.57
N HIS A 123 1.61 3.69 5.03
CA HIS A 123 0.97 4.81 5.74
C HIS A 123 0.05 4.34 6.90
N TRP A 124 -0.36 3.06 6.92
CA TRP A 124 -1.11 2.45 8.02
C TRP A 124 -0.24 2.04 9.21
N VAL A 125 1.06 1.86 9.00
CA VAL A 125 2.01 1.53 10.07
C VAL A 125 2.21 2.75 10.96
N ASP A 126 2.38 2.52 12.26
CA ASP A 126 2.63 3.58 13.24
C ASP A 126 3.81 4.47 12.81
N PRO A 127 3.62 5.79 12.64
CA PRO A 127 4.66 6.72 12.19
C PRO A 127 5.92 6.72 13.06
N GLU A 128 5.78 6.47 14.36
CA GLU A 128 6.91 6.42 15.29
C GLU A 128 7.74 5.13 15.14
N VAL A 129 7.13 4.09 14.54
CA VAL A 129 7.76 2.76 14.40
C VAL A 129 8.27 2.53 13.00
N ARG A 130 7.53 2.89 11.97
CA ARG A 130 7.68 2.41 10.60
C ARG A 130 9.08 2.61 10.01
N PHE A 131 9.68 3.79 10.14
CA PHE A 131 10.99 4.07 9.57
C PHE A 131 12.14 3.52 10.43
N ALA A 132 12.05 3.70 11.75
CA ALA A 132 13.07 3.19 12.66
C ALA A 132 13.17 1.67 12.62
N LYS A 133 12.03 0.97 12.59
CA LYS A 133 11.99 -0.49 12.48
C LYS A 133 12.49 -0.97 11.12
N SER A 134 12.10 -0.29 10.02
CA SER A 134 12.63 -0.62 8.69
C SER A 134 14.15 -0.51 8.64
N ALA A 135 14.70 0.61 9.14
CA ALA A 135 16.14 0.81 9.17
C ALA A 135 16.88 -0.23 10.02
N ARG A 136 16.27 -0.66 11.14
CA ARG A 136 16.83 -1.70 12.02
C ARG A 136 16.85 -3.09 11.35
N LEU A 137 15.79 -3.43 10.62
CA LEU A 137 15.67 -4.73 9.96
C LEU A 137 16.56 -4.85 8.71
N LEU A 138 16.82 -3.73 8.04
CA LEU A 138 17.64 -3.70 6.83
C LEU A 138 19.11 -3.97 7.12
N ARG A 139 19.73 -4.81 6.30
CA ARG A 139 21.18 -5.01 6.29
C ARG A 139 21.89 -3.71 5.87
N PRO A 140 23.17 -3.54 6.24
CA PRO A 140 23.97 -2.46 5.67
C PRO A 140 23.92 -2.46 4.14
N GLY A 141 23.45 -1.37 3.53
CA GLY A 141 23.22 -1.28 2.09
C GLY A 141 21.84 -1.76 1.62
N GLY A 142 20.98 -2.25 2.52
CA GLY A 142 19.61 -2.63 2.22
C GLY A 142 18.72 -1.40 1.93
N TRP A 143 17.56 -1.63 1.34
CA TRP A 143 16.68 -0.61 0.83
C TRP A 143 15.28 -0.64 1.43
N LEU A 144 14.67 0.53 1.58
CA LEU A 144 13.24 0.70 1.78
C LEU A 144 12.61 1.08 0.43
N ALA A 145 11.53 0.42 0.03
CA ALA A 145 10.78 0.72 -1.20
C ALA A 145 9.29 0.88 -0.90
N LEU A 146 8.72 2.02 -1.26
CA LEU A 146 7.32 2.34 -1.01
C LEU A 146 6.62 2.63 -2.33
N LEU A 147 5.57 1.85 -2.64
CA LEU A 147 4.76 2.05 -3.83
C LEU A 147 3.43 2.69 -3.44
N GLY A 148 3.05 3.75 -4.17
CA GLY A 148 1.76 4.40 -4.08
C GLY A 148 1.00 4.26 -5.40
N VAL A 149 -0.33 4.27 -5.32
CA VAL A 149 -1.21 4.26 -6.48
C VAL A 149 -2.23 5.38 -6.33
N ASP A 150 -2.21 6.32 -7.25
CA ASP A 150 -3.18 7.42 -7.35
C ASP A 150 -4.09 7.19 -8.53
N GLU A 151 -5.39 7.37 -8.31
CA GLU A 151 -6.43 7.23 -9.31
C GLU A 151 -7.13 8.57 -9.48
N ARG A 152 -7.12 9.09 -10.70
CA ARG A 152 -7.83 10.32 -11.04
C ARG A 152 -8.85 10.03 -12.13
N TYR A 153 -10.12 10.07 -11.77
CA TYR A 153 -11.21 9.91 -12.72
C TYR A 153 -11.38 11.18 -13.58
N ASP A 154 -11.72 10.98 -14.84
CA ASP A 154 -12.01 12.08 -15.76
C ASP A 154 -13.36 12.71 -15.45
N ASP A 155 -13.51 13.99 -15.77
CA ASP A 155 -14.80 14.67 -15.71
C ASP A 155 -15.76 14.18 -16.83
N PRO A 156 -17.09 14.18 -16.58
CA PRO A 156 -17.75 14.77 -15.40
C PRO A 156 -17.78 13.85 -14.15
N PHE A 157 -17.38 12.60 -14.25
CA PHE A 157 -17.49 11.64 -13.14
C PHE A 157 -16.60 12.02 -11.95
N GLY A 158 -15.39 12.49 -12.22
CA GLY A 158 -14.47 12.91 -11.14
C GLY A 158 -15.08 13.99 -10.23
N ALA A 159 -15.69 15.01 -10.84
CA ALA A 159 -16.36 16.08 -10.10
C ALA A 159 -17.61 15.57 -9.34
N ALA A 160 -18.41 14.71 -9.97
CA ALA A 160 -19.59 14.12 -9.32
C ALA A 160 -19.19 13.26 -8.11
N LEU A 161 -18.18 12.42 -8.25
CA LEU A 161 -17.65 11.59 -7.18
C LEU A 161 -17.14 12.43 -6.01
N ALA A 162 -16.41 13.51 -6.28
CA ALA A 162 -15.96 14.44 -5.24
C ALA A 162 -17.15 15.05 -4.48
N GLY A 163 -18.23 15.41 -5.18
CA GLY A 163 -19.47 15.87 -4.56
C GLY A 163 -20.14 14.83 -3.66
N MET A 164 -20.16 13.56 -4.11
CA MET A 164 -20.72 12.45 -3.32
C MET A 164 -19.93 12.19 -2.04
N TRP A 165 -18.61 12.32 -2.06
CA TRP A 165 -17.75 12.22 -0.89
C TRP A 165 -17.97 13.40 0.05
N ALA A 166 -17.99 14.64 -0.47
CA ALA A 166 -18.19 15.85 0.31
C ALA A 166 -19.55 15.85 1.04
N ALA A 167 -20.61 15.35 0.40
CA ALA A 167 -21.93 15.20 1.02
C ALA A 167 -21.93 14.25 2.24
N ARG A 168 -20.89 13.43 2.39
CA ARG A 168 -20.68 12.50 3.52
C ARG A 168 -19.60 12.96 4.49
N GLY A 169 -19.20 14.22 4.38
CA GLY A 169 -18.25 14.86 5.29
C GLY A 169 -16.77 14.58 4.97
N ASP A 170 -16.47 13.97 3.84
CA ASP A 170 -15.10 13.81 3.35
C ASP A 170 -14.81 14.88 2.29
N THR A 171 -14.26 16.02 2.73
CA THR A 171 -13.86 17.13 1.86
C THR A 171 -12.41 17.04 1.40
N ASP A 172 -11.59 16.25 2.09
CA ASP A 172 -10.18 16.05 1.74
C ASP A 172 -10.04 15.05 0.59
N GLY A 173 -11.16 14.47 0.23
CA GLY A 173 -11.35 13.67 -0.96
C GLY A 173 -10.64 12.33 -0.91
N ALA A 174 -11.19 11.42 -1.65
CA ALA A 174 -10.62 10.11 -1.95
C ALA A 174 -9.25 10.16 -2.70
N TRP A 175 -8.62 11.30 -2.75
CA TRP A 175 -7.44 11.64 -3.55
C TRP A 175 -6.14 11.72 -2.76
N VAL A 176 -6.15 11.28 -1.49
CA VAL A 176 -4.92 11.26 -0.69
C VAL A 176 -3.94 10.32 -1.37
N THR A 177 -2.89 10.90 -1.93
CA THR A 177 -1.74 10.18 -2.44
C THR A 177 -1.25 9.18 -1.40
N GLN A 178 -1.34 7.91 -1.71
CA GLN A 178 -0.82 6.85 -0.82
C GLN A 178 0.70 6.70 -0.94
N ALA A 179 1.30 7.45 -1.86
CA ALA A 179 2.75 7.54 -1.98
C ALA A 179 3.31 8.25 -0.74
N VAL A 180 4.34 7.69 -0.15
CA VAL A 180 5.13 8.39 0.88
C VAL A 180 6.10 9.31 0.16
N ASP A 181 6.02 10.60 0.47
CA ASP A 181 6.90 11.59 -0.14
C ASP A 181 8.37 11.32 0.17
N ALA A 182 9.23 11.53 -0.82
CA ALA A 182 10.66 11.38 -0.68
C ALA A 182 11.23 12.25 0.47
N GLU A 183 10.70 13.46 0.64
CA GLU A 183 11.07 14.37 1.72
C GLU A 183 10.80 13.80 3.11
N VAL A 184 9.70 13.03 3.27
CA VAL A 184 9.37 12.37 4.55
C VAL A 184 10.43 11.31 4.88
N ILE A 185 10.89 10.53 3.89
CA ILE A 185 11.92 9.51 4.10
C ILE A 185 13.26 10.19 4.42
N ALA A 186 13.68 11.18 3.62
CA ALA A 186 14.92 11.93 3.82
C ALA A 186 14.95 12.64 5.19
N GLY A 187 13.81 13.23 5.59
CA GLY A 187 13.65 13.92 6.88
C GLY A 187 13.82 13.05 8.12
N THR A 188 13.81 11.72 7.98
CA THR A 188 14.06 10.79 9.09
C THR A 188 15.51 10.76 9.53
N GLY A 189 16.46 11.10 8.65
CA GLY A 189 17.89 10.92 8.88
C GLY A 189 18.36 9.46 8.96
N LEU A 190 17.49 8.49 8.65
CA LEU A 190 17.79 7.06 8.70
C LEU A 190 18.17 6.49 7.32
N PHE A 191 17.80 7.18 6.27
CA PHE A 191 17.97 6.77 4.89
C PHE A 191 18.72 7.85 4.11
N ALA A 192 19.48 7.45 3.09
CA ALA A 192 20.11 8.38 2.16
C ALA A 192 19.07 8.98 1.21
N GLU A 193 19.54 9.81 0.27
CA GLU A 193 18.67 10.50 -0.70
C GLU A 193 17.78 9.51 -1.46
N PRO A 194 16.46 9.71 -1.42
CA PRO A 194 15.54 8.82 -2.11
C PRO A 194 15.62 8.95 -3.63
N VAL A 195 15.39 7.84 -4.33
CA VAL A 195 15.16 7.80 -5.76
C VAL A 195 13.69 7.48 -6.02
N CYS A 196 13.10 8.15 -7.01
CA CYS A 196 11.68 7.99 -7.36
C CYS A 196 11.54 7.60 -8.83
N ARG A 197 10.53 6.76 -9.10
CA ARG A 197 10.09 6.48 -10.47
C ARG A 197 8.57 6.39 -10.49
N ALA A 198 7.97 6.93 -11.55
CA ALA A 198 6.51 6.90 -11.75
C ALA A 198 6.14 6.28 -13.09
N ASP A 199 4.99 5.64 -13.12
CA ASP A 199 4.28 5.20 -14.32
C ASP A 199 2.91 5.88 -14.33
N THR A 200 2.56 6.50 -15.44
CA THR A 200 1.27 7.17 -15.61
C THR A 200 0.61 6.64 -16.87
N ARG A 201 -0.60 6.12 -16.73
CA ARG A 201 -1.35 5.55 -17.84
C ARG A 201 -2.83 5.89 -17.76
N ARG A 202 -3.43 6.05 -18.93
CA ARG A 202 -4.89 6.13 -19.03
C ARG A 202 -5.44 4.72 -19.09
N VAL A 203 -6.47 4.49 -18.31
CA VAL A 203 -7.16 3.20 -18.25
C VAL A 203 -8.68 3.42 -18.30
N THR A 204 -9.38 2.40 -18.73
CA THR A 204 -10.84 2.35 -18.72
C THR A 204 -11.26 1.21 -17.80
N ARG A 205 -12.23 1.47 -16.93
CA ARG A 205 -12.80 0.46 -16.03
C ARG A 205 -14.30 0.37 -16.18
N PRO A 206 -14.88 -0.82 -16.07
CA PRO A 206 -16.33 -0.96 -15.97
C PRO A 206 -16.84 -0.37 -14.64
N ALA A 207 -18.10 0.09 -14.64
CA ALA A 207 -18.73 0.71 -13.49
C ALA A 207 -18.60 -0.11 -12.20
N ASP A 208 -18.80 -1.43 -12.26
CA ASP A 208 -18.71 -2.30 -11.07
C ASP A 208 -17.31 -2.33 -10.46
N ALA A 209 -16.25 -2.26 -11.28
CA ALA A 209 -14.88 -2.19 -10.77
C ALA A 209 -14.62 -0.86 -10.06
N VAL A 210 -15.14 0.26 -10.59
CA VAL A 210 -15.05 1.58 -9.95
C VAL A 210 -15.81 1.58 -8.62
N ILE A 211 -17.05 1.09 -8.61
CA ILE A 211 -17.86 0.96 -7.40
C ILE A 211 -17.15 0.10 -6.36
N GLY A 212 -16.52 -0.99 -6.79
CA GLY A 212 -15.72 -1.86 -5.92
C GLY A 212 -14.53 -1.13 -5.30
N VAL A 213 -13.77 -0.35 -6.09
CA VAL A 213 -12.67 0.48 -5.57
C VAL A 213 -13.18 1.45 -4.51
N GLU A 214 -14.24 2.20 -4.81
CA GLU A 214 -14.77 3.23 -3.90
C GLU A 214 -15.32 2.61 -2.60
N ASN A 215 -15.92 1.42 -2.65
CA ASN A 215 -16.38 0.67 -1.48
C ASN A 215 -15.27 -0.03 -0.68
N THR A 216 -14.04 -0.06 -1.19
CA THR A 216 -12.87 -0.59 -0.49
C THR A 216 -11.91 0.49 0.01
N ARG A 217 -12.32 1.76 0.01
CA ARG A 217 -11.55 2.85 0.63
C ARG A 217 -11.78 2.83 2.14
N ALA A 218 -10.75 3.12 2.92
CA ALA A 218 -10.83 3.12 4.39
C ALA A 218 -11.95 4.02 4.92
N THR A 219 -12.15 5.18 4.31
CA THR A 219 -13.20 6.12 4.69
C THR A 219 -14.59 5.51 4.48
N SER A 220 -14.87 4.96 3.28
CA SER A 220 -16.18 4.33 3.02
C SER A 220 -16.43 3.10 3.91
N LEU A 221 -15.40 2.33 4.20
CA LEU A 221 -15.48 1.19 5.11
C LEU A 221 -15.79 1.60 6.55
N SER A 222 -15.42 2.82 6.95
CA SER A 222 -15.70 3.35 8.30
C SER A 222 -17.10 3.94 8.45
N TRP A 223 -17.85 4.11 7.35
CA TRP A 223 -19.24 4.60 7.42
C TRP A 223 -20.19 3.56 7.96
N PRO A 224 -21.30 3.97 8.61
CA PRO A 224 -22.45 3.12 8.86
C PRO A 224 -22.94 2.42 7.59
N GLU A 225 -23.48 1.21 7.76
CA GLU A 225 -23.87 0.36 6.61
C GLU A 225 -24.90 1.02 5.70
N ASP A 226 -25.88 1.73 6.26
CA ASP A 226 -26.90 2.47 5.52
C ASP A 226 -26.30 3.60 4.66
N ILE A 227 -25.33 4.33 5.20
CA ILE A 227 -24.60 5.39 4.48
C ILE A 227 -23.80 4.79 3.32
N ARG A 228 -23.06 3.69 3.58
CA ARG A 228 -22.28 3.00 2.55
C ARG A 228 -23.17 2.42 1.45
N ARG A 229 -24.31 1.82 1.83
CA ARG A 229 -25.30 1.33 0.87
C ARG A 229 -25.87 2.46 0.02
N GLY A 230 -26.25 3.59 0.62
CA GLY A 230 -26.73 4.77 -0.10
C GLY A 230 -25.68 5.32 -1.07
N PHE A 231 -24.42 5.38 -0.68
CA PHE A 231 -23.32 5.77 -1.56
C PHE A 231 -23.14 4.82 -2.75
N THR A 232 -23.22 3.53 -2.51
CA THR A 232 -23.11 2.50 -3.55
C THR A 232 -24.26 2.63 -4.57
N GLU A 233 -25.47 2.89 -4.10
CA GLU A 233 -26.64 3.07 -4.96
C GLU A 233 -26.55 4.35 -5.78
N GLU A 234 -26.09 5.45 -5.18
CA GLU A 234 -25.85 6.72 -5.88
C GLU A 234 -24.80 6.56 -6.98
N LEU A 235 -23.72 5.84 -6.73
CA LEU A 235 -22.71 5.50 -7.75
C LEU A 235 -23.31 4.69 -8.90
N ARG A 236 -24.11 3.66 -8.60
CA ARG A 236 -24.78 2.84 -9.62
C ARG A 236 -25.74 3.66 -10.47
N GLN A 237 -26.52 4.51 -9.83
CA GLN A 237 -27.48 5.38 -10.52
C GLN A 237 -26.77 6.38 -11.43
N TYR A 238 -25.67 6.97 -10.98
CA TYR A 238 -24.90 7.93 -11.77
C TYR A 238 -24.23 7.27 -12.98
N LEU A 239 -23.56 6.14 -12.77
CA LEU A 239 -22.79 5.48 -13.81
C LEU A 239 -23.66 4.69 -14.78
N GLY A 240 -24.71 4.04 -14.28
CA GLY A 240 -25.46 3.05 -15.06
C GLY A 240 -24.72 1.72 -15.24
N PRO A 241 -25.44 0.68 -15.69
CA PRO A 241 -24.91 -0.71 -15.61
C PRO A 241 -23.84 -1.06 -16.65
N GLN A 242 -23.68 -0.26 -17.70
CA GLN A 242 -22.73 -0.52 -18.81
C GLN A 242 -21.73 0.61 -18.99
N ALA A 243 -21.59 1.50 -18.02
CA ALA A 243 -20.67 2.62 -18.14
C ALA A 243 -19.20 2.14 -18.11
N GLU A 244 -18.44 2.72 -18.99
CA GLU A 244 -16.99 2.68 -18.97
C GLU A 244 -16.47 4.00 -18.40
N VAL A 245 -15.67 3.92 -17.36
CA VAL A 245 -15.11 5.06 -16.66
C VAL A 245 -13.64 5.22 -17.02
N HIS A 246 -13.30 6.39 -17.55
CA HIS A 246 -11.94 6.74 -17.91
C HIS A 246 -11.24 7.40 -16.72
N LEU A 247 -10.00 7.00 -16.48
CA LEU A 247 -9.19 7.56 -15.41
C LEU A 247 -7.70 7.53 -15.77
N THR A 248 -6.98 8.40 -15.12
CA THR A 248 -5.51 8.35 -15.08
C THR A 248 -5.08 7.58 -13.84
N LEU A 249 -4.30 6.54 -14.04
CA LEU A 249 -3.69 5.75 -12.98
C LEU A 249 -2.20 6.11 -12.91
N GLN A 250 -1.77 6.65 -11.79
CA GLN A 250 -0.37 6.92 -11.52
C GLN A 250 0.14 5.99 -10.42
N THR A 251 1.18 5.21 -10.73
CA THR A 251 1.89 4.39 -9.75
C THR A 251 3.27 4.98 -9.55
N THR A 252 3.65 5.23 -8.32
CA THR A 252 4.97 5.77 -7.97
C THR A 252 5.69 4.77 -7.07
N VAL A 253 6.98 4.58 -7.28
CA VAL A 253 7.88 3.91 -6.35
C VAL A 253 8.90 4.93 -5.83
N THR A 254 8.98 5.05 -4.50
CA THR A 254 9.98 5.87 -3.80
C THR A 254 10.88 4.92 -3.01
N MET A 255 12.18 5.00 -3.22
CA MET A 255 13.14 4.08 -2.62
C MET A 255 14.31 4.83 -2.00
N ALA A 256 14.81 4.34 -0.87
CA ALA A 256 16.01 4.89 -0.25
C ALA A 256 16.86 3.81 0.43
N PRO A 257 18.19 3.86 0.27
CA PRO A 257 19.08 2.92 0.98
C PRO A 257 19.23 3.37 2.43
N VAL A 258 19.29 2.39 3.34
CA VAL A 258 19.52 2.67 4.76
C VAL A 258 20.93 3.25 4.97
N LEU A 259 21.02 4.32 5.76
CA LEU A 259 22.30 4.84 6.19
C LEU A 259 22.96 3.86 7.16
N ARG A 260 24.28 3.65 7.00
CA ARG A 260 25.05 2.87 7.97
C ARG A 260 24.93 3.53 9.34
N GLN A 261 24.28 2.87 10.28
CA GLN A 261 24.43 3.30 11.67
C GLN A 261 25.91 3.13 12.03
N ALA A 262 26.55 4.22 12.48
CA ALA A 262 27.88 4.10 13.06
C ALA A 262 27.78 3.08 14.20
N SER A 263 28.45 1.94 14.07
CA SER A 263 28.55 0.96 15.15
C SER A 263 29.07 1.69 16.38
N SER A 264 28.24 1.78 17.42
CA SER A 264 28.70 2.27 18.71
C SER A 264 29.92 1.39 19.13
N PRO A 265 31.03 1.99 19.44
CA PRO A 265 32.16 1.18 19.94
C PRO A 265 31.68 0.41 21.17
N SER A 266 31.76 -0.90 21.12
CA SER A 266 31.54 -1.78 22.28
C SER A 266 32.41 -1.29 23.44
N ARG A 267 31.77 -0.83 24.52
CA ARG A 267 32.46 -0.53 25.78
C ARG A 267 32.80 -1.84 26.52
#